data_956adc76197756dc2133bf2b5e7c6fa4
#
_entry.id   956adc76197756dc2133bf2b5e7c6fa4
#
_cell.length_a   1.000
_cell.length_b   1.000
_cell.length_c   1.000
_cell.angle_alpha   90.00
_cell.angle_beta   90.00
_cell.angle_gamma   90.00
#
_symmetry.space_group_name_H-M   'P 1'
#
loop_
_entity.id
_entity.type
_entity.pdbx_description
1 polymer ?
#
loop_
_entity_poly.entity_id
_entity_poly.type
_entity_poly.pdbx_seq_one_letter_code
_entity_poly.pdbx_strand_id
1 'polypeptide(L)'
;MTWLPLSHSYEHTVQFIQIIVGAKVFYAESLEKLISNMGVAKPTIMTAVPRFYQNLFTKINMNFEKQSGLKRKLINQTLNLGKKILKKEELKLSEKIINLLCEKLVRKKIRNQFGGNLQAFVSGGGALDQNIGEFLNAVGLPTLQG
;
A
#
# COMPACT_ATOMS: atom_id res chain seq x y z
N MET A 1 -2.14 8.68 9.52
CA MET A 1 -1.07 9.64 9.15
C MET A 1 -1.59 10.51 8.03
N THR A 2 -1.34 11.79 8.11
CA THR A 2 -1.84 12.81 7.15
C THR A 2 -0.70 13.66 6.59
N TRP A 3 -0.85 14.17 5.37
CA TRP A 3 0.14 14.98 4.66
C TRP A 3 -0.48 15.93 3.62
N LEU A 4 -1.77 15.78 3.35
CA LEU A 4 -2.48 16.67 2.42
C LEU A 4 -2.78 18.01 3.08
N PRO A 5 -2.87 19.11 2.31
CA PRO A 5 -3.27 20.39 2.85
C PRO A 5 -4.69 20.35 3.44
N LEU A 6 -4.89 20.95 4.61
CA LEU A 6 -6.22 21.06 5.24
C LEU A 6 -7.24 21.85 4.41
N SER A 7 -6.78 22.65 3.47
CA SER A 7 -7.64 23.35 2.49
C SER A 7 -8.25 22.39 1.46
N HIS A 8 -7.74 21.17 1.33
CA HIS A 8 -8.31 20.16 0.45
C HIS A 8 -9.52 19.52 1.12
N SER A 9 -10.69 19.52 0.47
CA SER A 9 -11.96 19.05 1.04
C SER A 9 -11.89 17.61 1.57
N TYR A 10 -11.21 16.73 0.87
CA TYR A 10 -11.00 15.35 1.30
C TYR A 10 -10.25 15.28 2.63
N GLU A 11 -9.10 15.94 2.76
CA GLU A 11 -8.31 15.93 3.99
C GLU A 11 -9.06 16.59 5.14
N HIS A 12 -9.75 17.69 4.87
CA HIS A 12 -10.59 18.39 5.85
C HIS A 12 -11.63 17.44 6.47
N THR A 13 -12.36 16.71 5.64
CA THR A 13 -13.34 15.71 6.09
C THR A 13 -12.68 14.60 6.92
N VAL A 14 -11.55 14.06 6.46
CA VAL A 14 -10.81 13.02 7.16
C VAL A 14 -10.33 13.49 8.53
N GLN A 15 -9.89 14.74 8.68
CA GLN A 15 -9.47 15.31 9.96
C GLN A 15 -10.61 15.33 10.98
N PHE A 16 -11.82 15.70 10.59
CA PHE A 16 -12.97 15.65 11.49
C PHE A 16 -13.28 14.21 11.92
N ILE A 17 -13.24 13.26 11.00
CA ILE A 17 -13.44 11.83 11.34
C ILE A 17 -12.38 11.39 12.36
N GLN A 18 -11.11 11.74 12.14
CA GLN A 18 -10.02 11.37 13.05
C GLN A 18 -10.22 11.94 14.46
N ILE A 19 -10.71 13.17 14.58
CA ILE A 19 -11.04 13.80 15.87
C ILE A 19 -12.20 13.08 16.56
N ILE A 20 -13.28 12.80 15.81
CA ILE A 20 -14.49 12.16 16.35
C ILE A 20 -14.18 10.76 16.90
N VAL A 21 -13.33 9.99 16.20
CA VAL A 21 -12.97 8.63 16.64
C VAL A 21 -11.80 8.59 17.64
N GLY A 22 -11.26 9.76 18.03
CA GLY A 22 -10.14 9.85 18.95
C GLY A 22 -8.83 9.25 18.41
N ALA A 23 -8.60 9.34 17.08
CA ALA A 23 -7.43 8.77 16.46
C ALA A 23 -6.15 9.55 16.78
N LYS A 24 -5.04 8.83 16.98
CA LYS A 24 -3.72 9.45 17.07
C LYS A 24 -3.28 9.88 15.66
N VAL A 25 -3.15 11.19 15.44
CA VAL A 25 -2.80 11.76 14.15
C VAL A 25 -1.31 12.11 14.11
N PHE A 26 -0.64 11.74 13.02
CA PHE A 26 0.73 12.12 12.71
C PHE A 26 0.73 12.96 11.43
N TYR A 27 1.34 14.14 11.49
CA TYR A 27 1.53 15.01 10.33
C TYR A 27 2.89 14.74 9.71
N ALA A 28 2.93 14.53 8.40
CA ALA A 28 4.20 14.37 7.68
C ALA A 28 4.90 15.73 7.54
N GLU A 29 6.23 15.72 7.62
CA GLU A 29 7.04 16.92 7.48
C GLU A 29 7.01 17.48 6.04
N SER A 30 7.11 16.59 5.06
CA SER A 30 7.01 16.92 3.63
C SER A 30 6.71 15.68 2.80
N LEU A 31 6.37 15.87 1.51
CA LEU A 31 6.13 14.76 0.58
C LEU A 31 7.38 13.90 0.37
N GLU A 32 8.56 14.52 0.33
CA GLU A 32 9.85 13.83 0.13
C GLU A 32 10.18 12.93 1.32
N LYS A 33 9.82 13.36 2.54
CA LYS A 33 10.05 12.62 3.79
C LYS A 33 8.93 11.66 4.15
N LEU A 34 7.88 11.59 3.36
CA LEU A 34 6.67 10.83 3.70
C LEU A 34 6.96 9.37 4.05
N ILE A 35 7.77 8.67 3.25
CA ILE A 35 8.12 7.27 3.51
C ILE A 35 8.96 7.12 4.79
N SER A 36 9.94 8.01 5.03
CA SER A 36 10.72 7.97 6.28
C SER A 36 9.86 8.28 7.49
N ASN A 37 8.93 9.25 7.38
CA ASN A 37 7.97 9.55 8.44
C ASN A 37 7.04 8.36 8.73
N MET A 38 6.62 7.60 7.72
CA MET A 38 5.86 6.36 7.92
C MET A 38 6.65 5.31 8.70
N GLY A 39 7.95 5.20 8.47
CA GLY A 39 8.83 4.31 9.23
C GLY A 39 8.84 4.63 10.73
N VAL A 40 8.78 5.91 11.09
CA VAL A 40 8.75 6.40 12.47
C VAL A 40 7.35 6.30 13.07
N ALA A 41 6.35 6.84 12.37
CA ALA A 41 4.96 6.91 12.83
C ALA A 41 4.27 5.54 12.89
N LYS A 42 4.69 4.59 12.03
CA LYS A 42 4.11 3.25 11.87
C LYS A 42 2.57 3.29 11.78
N PRO A 43 2.02 4.06 10.84
CA PRO A 43 0.59 4.31 10.78
C PRO A 43 -0.18 3.03 10.49
N THR A 44 -1.39 2.94 11.04
CA THR A 44 -2.36 1.89 10.69
C THR A 44 -3.17 2.28 9.46
N ILE A 45 -3.48 3.55 9.30
CA ILE A 45 -4.22 4.09 8.15
C ILE A 45 -3.49 5.33 7.64
N MET A 46 -3.46 5.46 6.32
CA MET A 46 -2.99 6.66 5.65
C MET A 46 -3.92 7.01 4.50
N THR A 47 -4.31 8.27 4.44
CA THR A 47 -5.11 8.84 3.35
C THR A 47 -4.20 9.49 2.32
N ALA A 48 -4.52 9.33 1.04
CA ALA A 48 -3.77 9.97 -0.04
C ALA A 48 -4.64 10.14 -1.30
N VAL A 49 -4.16 10.97 -2.20
CA VAL A 49 -4.78 11.19 -3.52
C VAL A 49 -4.24 10.17 -4.55
N PRO A 50 -4.97 9.90 -5.66
CA PRO A 50 -4.57 8.90 -6.66
C PRO A 50 -3.15 9.06 -7.19
N ARG A 51 -2.67 10.30 -7.36
CA ARG A 51 -1.31 10.58 -7.85
C ARG A 51 -0.21 10.01 -6.94
N PHE A 52 -0.44 9.96 -5.64
CA PHE A 52 0.49 9.31 -4.71
C PHE A 52 0.63 7.82 -5.04
N TYR A 53 -0.49 7.13 -5.25
CA TYR A 53 -0.50 5.69 -5.56
C TYR A 53 0.10 5.38 -6.93
N GLN A 54 -0.10 6.24 -7.93
CA GLN A 54 0.56 6.14 -9.25
C GLN A 54 2.09 6.20 -9.10
N ASN A 55 2.59 7.18 -8.33
CA ASN A 55 4.02 7.32 -8.07
C ASN A 55 4.57 6.11 -7.30
N LEU A 56 3.82 5.62 -6.33
CA LEU A 56 4.18 4.45 -5.54
C LEU A 56 4.25 3.19 -6.41
N PHE A 57 3.24 2.96 -7.24
CA PHE A 57 3.21 1.88 -8.23
C PHE A 57 4.45 1.92 -9.13
N THR A 58 4.75 3.09 -9.71
CA THR A 58 5.91 3.27 -10.58
C THR A 58 7.22 2.94 -9.88
N LYS A 59 7.42 3.46 -8.65
CA LYS A 59 8.63 3.19 -7.86
C LYS A 59 8.80 1.72 -7.52
N ILE A 60 7.73 1.04 -7.09
CA ILE A 60 7.78 -0.39 -6.76
C ILE A 60 8.06 -1.20 -8.02
N ASN A 61 7.39 -0.89 -9.13
CA ASN A 61 7.54 -1.62 -10.38
C ASN A 61 8.97 -1.48 -10.95
N MET A 62 9.53 -0.27 -10.96
CA MET A 62 10.92 -0.04 -11.34
C MET A 62 11.91 -0.84 -10.48
N ASN A 63 11.66 -0.94 -9.17
CA ASN A 63 12.49 -1.76 -8.29
C ASN A 63 12.35 -3.26 -8.59
N PHE A 64 11.15 -3.70 -8.99
CA PHE A 64 10.91 -5.08 -9.41
C PHE A 64 11.61 -5.42 -10.73
N GLU A 65 11.62 -4.49 -11.69
CA GLU A 65 12.27 -4.65 -12.99
C GLU A 65 13.79 -4.81 -12.88
N LYS A 66 14.39 -4.20 -11.87
CA LYS A 66 15.84 -4.35 -11.58
C LYS A 66 16.19 -5.74 -10.99
N GLN A 67 15.21 -6.53 -10.59
CA GLN A 67 15.48 -7.85 -10.03
C GLN A 67 15.55 -8.91 -11.14
N SER A 68 16.44 -9.89 -10.95
CA SER A 68 16.68 -11.00 -11.88
C SER A 68 16.60 -12.36 -11.19
N GLY A 69 16.64 -13.43 -11.96
CA GLY A 69 16.71 -14.79 -11.47
C GLY A 69 15.54 -15.17 -10.54
N LEU A 70 15.87 -15.82 -9.44
CA LEU A 70 14.88 -16.33 -8.46
C LEU A 70 14.04 -15.22 -7.82
N LYS A 71 14.63 -14.03 -7.59
CA LYS A 71 13.91 -12.90 -7.02
C LYS A 71 12.81 -12.43 -7.96
N ARG A 72 13.10 -12.30 -9.25
CA ARG A 72 12.11 -11.92 -10.26
C ARG A 72 10.97 -12.94 -10.34
N LYS A 73 11.32 -14.24 -10.33
CA LYS A 73 10.33 -15.33 -10.32
C LYS A 73 9.39 -15.23 -9.11
N LEU A 74 9.94 -14.98 -7.91
CA LEU A 74 9.15 -14.84 -6.69
C LEU A 74 8.23 -13.61 -6.73
N ILE A 75 8.70 -12.48 -7.27
CA ILE A 75 7.89 -11.26 -7.46
C ILE A 75 6.71 -11.55 -8.39
N ASN A 76 6.96 -12.21 -9.54
CA ASN A 76 5.90 -12.56 -10.48
C ASN A 76 4.86 -13.49 -9.84
N GLN A 77 5.29 -14.47 -9.05
CA GLN A 77 4.39 -15.33 -8.28
C GLN A 77 3.58 -14.53 -7.25
N THR A 78 4.21 -13.55 -6.58
CA THR A 78 3.51 -12.68 -5.63
C THR A 78 2.38 -11.92 -6.29
N LEU A 79 2.62 -11.34 -7.47
CA LEU A 79 1.61 -10.60 -8.24
C LEU A 79 0.49 -11.52 -8.72
N ASN A 80 0.83 -12.69 -9.29
CA ASN A 80 -0.16 -13.64 -9.80
C ASN A 80 -1.06 -14.20 -8.67
N LEU A 81 -0.45 -14.65 -7.58
CA LEU A 81 -1.21 -15.19 -6.44
C LEU A 81 -2.01 -14.08 -5.74
N GLY A 82 -1.47 -12.85 -5.65
CA GLY A 82 -2.19 -11.71 -5.13
C GLY A 82 -3.45 -11.40 -5.94
N LYS A 83 -3.38 -11.40 -7.27
CA LYS A 83 -4.54 -11.21 -8.15
C LYS A 83 -5.58 -12.32 -7.99
N LYS A 84 -5.17 -13.58 -7.88
CA LYS A 84 -6.09 -14.70 -7.62
C LYS A 84 -6.85 -14.52 -6.29
N ILE A 85 -6.13 -14.14 -5.23
CA ILE A 85 -6.74 -13.89 -3.91
C ILE A 85 -7.77 -12.74 -3.98
N LEU A 86 -7.44 -11.65 -4.68
CA LEU A 86 -8.37 -10.53 -4.88
C LEU A 86 -9.65 -10.94 -5.62
N LYS A 87 -9.52 -11.85 -6.59
CA LYS A 87 -10.65 -12.44 -7.32
C LYS A 87 -11.40 -13.53 -6.56
N LYS A 88 -10.99 -13.83 -5.31
CA LYS A 88 -11.52 -14.91 -4.47
C LYS A 88 -11.41 -16.30 -5.12
N GLU A 89 -10.39 -16.51 -5.97
CA GLU A 89 -10.10 -17.80 -6.57
C GLU A 89 -9.46 -18.74 -5.53
N GLU A 90 -9.84 -20.02 -5.54
CA GLU A 90 -9.24 -21.01 -4.67
C GLU A 90 -7.79 -21.33 -5.09
N LEU A 91 -6.88 -21.27 -4.14
CA LEU A 91 -5.49 -21.61 -4.35
C LEU A 91 -5.28 -23.12 -4.15
N LYS A 92 -4.56 -23.76 -5.08
CA LYS A 92 -4.08 -25.14 -4.93
C LYS A 92 -3.12 -25.25 -3.74
N LEU A 93 -2.93 -26.44 -3.19
CA LEU A 93 -2.05 -26.66 -2.03
C LEU A 93 -0.61 -26.15 -2.28
N SER A 94 -0.06 -26.42 -3.46
CA SER A 94 1.25 -25.90 -3.87
C SER A 94 1.30 -24.36 -3.93
N GLU A 95 0.23 -23.72 -4.42
CA GLU A 95 0.12 -22.28 -4.47
C GLU A 95 0.02 -21.65 -3.08
N LYS A 96 -0.64 -22.30 -2.12
CA LYS A 96 -0.70 -21.87 -0.72
C LYS A 96 0.71 -21.83 -0.10
N ILE A 97 1.53 -22.86 -0.34
CA ILE A 97 2.92 -22.90 0.14
C ILE A 97 3.75 -21.77 -0.48
N ILE A 98 3.68 -21.59 -1.79
CA ILE A 98 4.36 -20.49 -2.49
C ILE A 98 3.89 -19.13 -1.98
N ASN A 99 2.58 -18.98 -1.72
CA ASN A 99 2.02 -17.72 -1.21
C ASN A 99 2.57 -17.37 0.19
N LEU A 100 2.83 -18.35 1.06
CA LEU A 100 3.50 -18.12 2.34
C LEU A 100 4.93 -17.60 2.16
N LEU A 101 5.66 -18.11 1.19
CA LEU A 101 6.99 -17.58 0.84
C LEU A 101 6.91 -16.16 0.28
N CYS A 102 5.95 -15.90 -0.62
CA CYS A 102 5.68 -14.56 -1.15
C CYS A 102 5.33 -13.57 -0.03
N GLU A 103 4.53 -14.01 0.94
CA GLU A 103 4.17 -13.20 2.10
C GLU A 103 5.40 -12.81 2.92
N LYS A 104 6.23 -13.79 3.27
CA LYS A 104 7.41 -13.57 4.14
C LYS A 104 8.53 -12.80 3.44
N LEU A 105 8.80 -13.11 2.17
CA LEU A 105 9.98 -12.63 1.45
C LEU A 105 9.73 -11.37 0.60
N VAL A 106 8.48 -11.13 0.20
CA VAL A 106 8.12 -9.97 -0.65
C VAL A 106 7.20 -9.02 0.10
N ARG A 107 5.95 -9.45 0.41
CA ARG A 107 4.94 -8.54 0.95
C ARG A 107 5.32 -7.95 2.30
N LYS A 108 5.84 -8.77 3.23
CA LYS A 108 6.30 -8.29 4.54
C LYS A 108 7.43 -7.26 4.40
N LYS A 109 8.37 -7.46 3.47
CA LYS A 109 9.46 -6.49 3.22
C LYS A 109 8.93 -5.17 2.70
N ILE A 110 7.95 -5.21 1.81
CA ILE A 110 7.31 -4.00 1.29
C ILE A 110 6.57 -3.28 2.42
N ARG A 111 5.71 -3.96 3.18
CA ARG A 111 5.00 -3.34 4.32
C ARG A 111 5.93 -2.71 5.34
N ASN A 112 7.08 -3.34 5.61
CA ASN A 112 8.05 -2.80 6.57
C ASN A 112 8.61 -1.44 6.14
N GLN A 113 8.69 -1.13 4.85
CA GLN A 113 9.09 0.19 4.35
C GLN A 113 8.06 1.27 4.72
N PHE A 114 6.82 0.86 4.99
CA PHE A 114 5.71 1.73 5.41
C PHE A 114 5.40 1.60 6.90
N GLY A 115 6.39 1.20 7.70
CA GLY A 115 6.26 1.10 9.16
C GLY A 115 5.73 -0.24 9.68
N GLY A 116 5.30 -1.15 8.81
CA GLY A 116 4.90 -2.52 9.14
C GLY A 116 3.49 -2.70 9.71
N ASN A 117 2.84 -1.62 10.16
CA ASN A 117 1.52 -1.65 10.82
C ASN A 117 0.36 -1.24 9.90
N LEU A 118 0.63 -0.94 8.64
CA LEU A 118 -0.36 -0.42 7.72
C LEU A 118 -1.46 -1.45 7.46
N GLN A 119 -2.69 -1.09 7.83
CA GLN A 119 -3.90 -1.86 7.60
C GLN A 119 -4.62 -1.42 6.32
N ALA A 120 -4.58 -0.11 6.03
CA ALA A 120 -5.15 0.42 4.80
C ALA A 120 -4.50 1.73 4.35
N PHE A 121 -4.26 1.82 3.06
CA PHE A 121 -4.26 3.07 2.31
C PHE A 121 -5.69 3.39 1.87
N VAL A 122 -6.10 4.64 2.01
CA VAL A 122 -7.42 5.09 1.54
C VAL A 122 -7.21 6.17 0.48
N SER A 123 -7.56 5.84 -0.77
CA SER A 123 -7.50 6.75 -1.90
C SER A 123 -8.78 7.57 -1.97
N GLY A 124 -8.66 8.88 -1.98
CA GLY A 124 -9.81 9.78 -2.12
C GLY A 124 -9.47 11.04 -2.90
N GLY A 125 -10.47 11.88 -3.14
CA GLY A 125 -10.32 13.10 -3.93
C GLY A 125 -10.26 12.88 -5.45
N GLY A 126 -10.44 11.65 -5.93
CA GLY A 126 -10.49 11.27 -7.35
C GLY A 126 -10.42 9.76 -7.54
N ALA A 127 -10.73 9.28 -8.75
CA ALA A 127 -10.70 7.87 -9.06
C ALA A 127 -9.27 7.32 -9.14
N LEU A 128 -9.01 6.22 -8.45
CA LEU A 128 -7.78 5.45 -8.58
C LEU A 128 -7.92 4.44 -9.70
N ASP A 129 -6.91 4.33 -10.56
CA ASP A 129 -6.85 3.28 -11.58
C ASP A 129 -6.93 1.90 -10.93
N GLN A 130 -7.84 1.06 -11.42
CA GLN A 130 -8.09 -0.27 -10.86
C GLN A 130 -6.85 -1.15 -10.88
N ASN A 131 -6.04 -1.10 -11.96
CA ASN A 131 -4.83 -1.92 -12.06
C ASN A 131 -3.80 -1.53 -11.00
N ILE A 132 -3.71 -0.24 -10.67
CA ILE A 132 -2.84 0.26 -9.60
C ILE A 132 -3.32 -0.24 -8.23
N GLY A 133 -4.63 -0.14 -7.97
CA GLY A 133 -5.23 -0.67 -6.75
C GLY A 133 -4.99 -2.17 -6.58
N GLU A 134 -5.27 -2.96 -7.64
CA GLU A 134 -5.02 -4.41 -7.65
C GLU A 134 -3.54 -4.75 -7.43
N PHE A 135 -2.63 -4.03 -8.09
CA PHE A 135 -1.19 -4.22 -7.91
C PHE A 135 -0.76 -3.98 -6.46
N LEU A 136 -1.15 -2.85 -5.89
CA LEU A 136 -0.79 -2.49 -4.51
C LEU A 136 -1.32 -3.52 -3.51
N ASN A 137 -2.57 -3.93 -3.66
CA ASN A 137 -3.14 -5.02 -2.85
C ASN A 137 -2.37 -6.33 -3.03
N ALA A 138 -2.04 -6.72 -4.26
CA ALA A 138 -1.30 -7.95 -4.55
C ALA A 138 0.09 -7.99 -3.91
N VAL A 139 0.77 -6.83 -3.83
CA VAL A 139 2.09 -6.72 -3.17
C VAL A 139 2.02 -6.52 -1.67
N GLY A 140 0.83 -6.57 -1.08
CA GLY A 140 0.64 -6.53 0.37
C GLY A 140 0.49 -5.12 0.96
N LEU A 141 0.11 -4.15 0.15
CA LEU A 141 -0.28 -2.80 0.56
C LEU A 141 -1.80 -2.65 0.39
N PRO A 142 -2.59 -2.94 1.43
CA PRO A 142 -4.04 -2.87 1.34
C PRO A 142 -4.47 -1.46 0.92
N THR A 143 -5.13 -1.35 -0.22
CA THR A 143 -5.53 -0.07 -0.81
C THR A 143 -7.03 -0.09 -1.08
N LEU A 144 -7.74 0.86 -0.49
CA LEU A 144 -9.16 1.07 -0.62
C LEU A 144 -9.39 2.37 -1.40
N GLN A 145 -10.48 2.41 -2.16
CA GLN A 145 -10.96 3.62 -2.81
C GLN A 145 -12.19 4.12 -2.06
N GLY A 146 -12.20 5.40 -1.70
CA GLY A 146 -13.31 6.13 -1.11
C GLY A 146 -13.97 7.04 -2.13
#